data_ebbefbae786138bab9edd00a21401871
#
_entry.id   ebbefbae786138bab9edd00a21401871
#
_cell.length_a   1.000
_cell.length_b   1.000
_cell.length_c   1.000
_cell.angle_alpha   90.00
_cell.angle_beta   90.00
_cell.angle_gamma   90.00
#
_symmetry.space_group_name_H-M   'P 1'
#
loop_
_entity.id
_entity.type
_entity.pdbx_description
1 polymer ?
#
loop_
_entity_poly.entity_id
_entity_poly.type
_entity_poly.pdbx_seq_one_letter_code
_entity_poly.pdbx_strand_id
1 'polypeptide(L)'
;MTHLLFTESMKVSIKDIAQALNLSKATVSWILSGQGPAKGFSDTTIKRVKDYAESVNYRPNLLARSLSLGTTNTIGLIIPFIGDTFYAQLVQAIESEAARNKYVLIVCSSEGDGDKEYELVKMLRSKQVDGIVIAPTKVSRKGVNLLLKDSLPFVLADRYFPNVDTNYVIVNNCQCCYDL
;
A
#
# COMPACT_ATOMS: atom_id res chain seq x y z
N MET A 1 33.88 12.29 18.66
CA MET A 1 33.05 12.96 17.62
C MET A 1 33.43 12.35 16.27
N THR A 2 32.68 11.35 15.86
CA THR A 2 32.94 10.63 14.61
C THR A 2 31.98 11.18 13.55
N HIS A 3 32.49 11.98 12.63
CA HIS A 3 31.79 12.47 11.46
C HIS A 3 31.50 11.28 10.54
N LEU A 4 30.26 10.79 10.53
CA LEU A 4 29.72 9.93 9.48
C LEU A 4 29.57 10.81 8.23
N LEU A 5 30.52 10.72 7.32
CA LEU A 5 30.40 11.24 5.97
C LEU A 5 29.35 10.41 5.25
N PHE A 6 28.12 10.92 5.18
CA PHE A 6 27.14 10.46 4.21
C PHE A 6 27.63 10.87 2.82
N THR A 7 28.34 9.98 2.14
CA THR A 7 28.50 10.10 0.70
C THR A 7 27.10 9.95 0.07
N GLU A 8 26.58 11.02 -0.52
CA GLU A 8 25.40 10.96 -1.38
C GLU A 8 25.68 9.98 -2.52
N SER A 9 25.27 8.75 -2.34
CA SER A 9 25.23 7.76 -3.41
C SER A 9 24.22 8.28 -4.45
N MET A 10 24.72 8.79 -5.57
CA MET A 10 23.85 9.18 -6.69
C MET A 10 23.00 7.98 -7.08
N LYS A 11 21.68 8.09 -6.86
CA LYS A 11 20.73 7.03 -7.18
C LYS A 11 20.74 6.82 -8.69
N VAL A 12 21.24 5.67 -9.14
CA VAL A 12 21.18 5.27 -10.54
C VAL A 12 19.71 5.25 -11.00
N SER A 13 19.43 5.86 -12.14
CA SER A 13 18.11 5.95 -12.73
C SER A 13 17.96 4.97 -13.90
N ILE A 14 16.70 4.69 -14.33
CA ILE A 14 16.44 3.93 -15.56
C ILE A 14 17.13 4.58 -16.78
N LYS A 15 17.26 5.91 -16.78
CA LYS A 15 17.94 6.64 -17.86
C LYS A 15 19.43 6.26 -17.94
N ASP A 16 20.08 6.14 -16.82
CA ASP A 16 21.52 5.81 -16.76
C ASP A 16 21.76 4.38 -17.23
N ILE A 17 20.89 3.43 -16.81
CA ILE A 17 20.93 2.04 -17.28
C ILE A 17 20.70 1.96 -18.79
N ALA A 18 19.69 2.68 -19.29
CA ALA A 18 19.36 2.72 -20.71
C ALA A 18 20.56 3.25 -21.54
N GLN A 19 21.21 4.31 -21.07
CA GLN A 19 22.36 4.89 -21.72
C GLN A 19 23.56 3.93 -21.70
N ALA A 20 23.86 3.31 -20.55
CA ALA A 20 24.98 2.38 -20.40
C ALA A 20 24.84 1.13 -21.27
N LEU A 21 23.60 0.65 -21.47
CA LEU A 21 23.34 -0.54 -22.26
C LEU A 21 22.95 -0.26 -23.72
N ASN A 22 22.91 1.02 -24.13
CA ASN A 22 22.44 1.47 -25.44
C ASN A 22 21.05 0.95 -25.78
N LEU A 23 20.12 1.08 -24.82
CA LEU A 23 18.72 0.67 -24.94
C LEU A 23 17.78 1.86 -24.70
N SER A 24 16.52 1.73 -25.12
CA SER A 24 15.51 2.72 -24.77
C SER A 24 15.12 2.62 -23.30
N LYS A 25 14.71 3.75 -22.69
CA LYS A 25 14.15 3.76 -21.31
C LYS A 25 12.95 2.83 -21.20
N ALA A 26 12.10 2.76 -22.22
CA ALA A 26 10.94 1.88 -22.25
C ALA A 26 11.36 0.41 -22.21
N THR A 27 12.36 0.01 -22.99
CA THR A 27 12.92 -1.36 -22.98
C THR A 27 13.41 -1.76 -21.59
N VAL A 28 14.24 -0.89 -20.97
CA VAL A 28 14.76 -1.16 -19.62
C VAL A 28 13.62 -1.23 -18.59
N SER A 29 12.65 -0.32 -18.67
CA SER A 29 11.49 -0.31 -17.77
C SER A 29 10.65 -1.58 -17.89
N TRP A 30 10.34 -2.03 -19.10
CA TRP A 30 9.57 -3.26 -19.34
C TRP A 30 10.31 -4.51 -18.83
N ILE A 31 11.62 -4.59 -19.05
CA ILE A 31 12.42 -5.70 -18.57
C ILE A 31 12.48 -5.73 -17.04
N LEU A 32 12.75 -4.60 -16.40
CA LEU A 32 12.85 -4.51 -14.94
C LEU A 32 11.50 -4.66 -14.24
N SER A 33 10.38 -4.38 -14.93
CA SER A 33 9.02 -4.64 -14.43
C SER A 33 8.53 -6.08 -14.66
N GLY A 34 9.35 -6.95 -15.28
CA GLY A 34 8.98 -8.33 -15.55
C GLY A 34 8.18 -8.54 -16.84
N GLN A 35 7.93 -7.50 -17.60
CA GLN A 35 7.18 -7.57 -18.88
C GLN A 35 8.07 -7.92 -20.08
N GLY A 36 9.35 -8.14 -19.87
CA GLY A 36 10.31 -8.41 -20.94
C GLY A 36 9.89 -9.53 -21.89
N PRO A 37 9.53 -10.74 -21.42
CA PRO A 37 9.10 -11.84 -22.27
C PRO A 37 7.82 -11.50 -23.07
N ALA A 38 6.82 -10.90 -22.43
CA ALA A 38 5.56 -10.53 -23.07
C ALA A 38 5.73 -9.44 -24.16
N LYS A 39 6.82 -8.67 -24.11
CA LYS A 39 7.19 -7.66 -25.13
C LYS A 39 8.14 -8.22 -26.20
N GLY A 40 8.45 -9.51 -26.16
CA GLY A 40 9.28 -10.19 -27.19
C GLY A 40 10.78 -9.90 -27.09
N PHE A 41 11.28 -9.45 -25.94
CA PHE A 41 12.72 -9.29 -25.75
C PHE A 41 13.40 -10.65 -25.56
N SER A 42 14.59 -10.81 -26.16
CA SER A 42 15.38 -12.03 -26.00
C SER A 42 15.86 -12.23 -24.56
N ASP A 43 15.99 -13.50 -24.13
CA ASP A 43 16.50 -13.84 -22.80
C ASP A 43 17.88 -13.25 -22.52
N THR A 44 18.72 -13.16 -23.55
CA THR A 44 20.04 -12.53 -23.45
C THR A 44 19.96 -11.05 -23.13
N THR A 45 19.02 -10.32 -23.74
CA THR A 45 18.78 -8.90 -23.45
C THR A 45 18.20 -8.71 -22.06
N ILE A 46 17.23 -9.54 -21.68
CA ILE A 46 16.60 -9.52 -20.36
C ILE A 46 17.66 -9.74 -19.28
N LYS A 47 18.48 -10.77 -19.45
CA LYS A 47 19.56 -11.08 -18.52
C LYS A 47 20.55 -9.92 -18.40
N ARG A 48 21.04 -9.39 -19.52
CA ARG A 48 22.00 -8.27 -19.55
C ARG A 48 21.49 -7.04 -18.78
N VAL A 49 20.20 -6.70 -18.91
CA VAL A 49 19.61 -5.57 -18.21
C VAL A 49 19.51 -5.85 -16.71
N LYS A 50 19.10 -7.05 -16.31
CA LYS A 50 18.99 -7.44 -14.90
C LYS A 50 20.36 -7.47 -14.21
N ASP A 51 21.34 -8.12 -14.83
CA ASP A 51 22.70 -8.24 -14.29
C ASP A 51 23.35 -6.84 -14.12
N TYR A 52 23.16 -5.95 -15.10
CA TYR A 52 23.66 -4.58 -14.99
C TYR A 52 22.94 -3.80 -13.88
N ALA A 53 21.61 -3.87 -13.79
CA ALA A 53 20.84 -3.20 -12.74
C ALA A 53 21.26 -3.67 -11.34
N GLU A 54 21.53 -4.97 -11.17
CA GLU A 54 22.05 -5.55 -9.94
C GLU A 54 23.47 -5.04 -9.63
N SER A 55 24.37 -5.03 -10.61
CA SER A 55 25.76 -4.57 -10.44
C SER A 55 25.87 -3.13 -9.99
N VAL A 56 24.92 -2.26 -10.38
CA VAL A 56 24.85 -0.85 -9.96
C VAL A 56 23.91 -0.62 -8.78
N ASN A 57 23.44 -1.69 -8.11
CA ASN A 57 22.50 -1.64 -6.99
C ASN A 57 21.26 -0.77 -7.30
N TYR A 58 20.74 -0.89 -8.53
CA TYR A 58 19.56 -0.13 -8.95
C TYR A 58 18.34 -0.53 -8.12
N ARG A 59 17.66 0.46 -7.55
CA ARG A 59 16.38 0.29 -6.88
C ARG A 59 15.30 1.04 -7.65
N PRO A 60 14.23 0.34 -8.08
CA PRO A 60 13.10 1.00 -8.74
C PRO A 60 12.56 2.15 -7.91
N ASN A 61 12.36 3.29 -8.53
CA ASN A 61 11.65 4.39 -7.88
C ASN A 61 10.15 4.08 -7.87
N LEU A 62 9.67 3.57 -6.73
CA LEU A 62 8.26 3.20 -6.55
C LEU A 62 7.33 4.40 -6.71
N LEU A 63 7.74 5.61 -6.31
CA LEU A 63 6.95 6.82 -6.50
C LEU A 63 6.76 7.15 -7.99
N ALA A 64 7.84 7.09 -8.78
CA ALA A 64 7.73 7.32 -10.22
C ALA A 64 6.88 6.23 -10.92
N ARG A 65 6.96 4.99 -10.44
CA ARG A 65 6.14 3.90 -10.94
C ARG A 65 4.67 4.09 -10.58
N SER A 66 4.36 4.46 -9.35
CA SER A 66 2.99 4.73 -8.89
C SER A 66 2.35 5.87 -9.68
N LEU A 67 3.09 6.96 -9.93
CA LEU A 67 2.63 8.06 -10.79
C LEU A 67 2.31 7.59 -12.21
N SER A 68 3.10 6.67 -12.75
CA SER A 68 2.89 6.14 -14.12
C SER A 68 1.73 5.16 -14.20
N LEU A 69 1.48 4.37 -13.15
CA LEU A 69 0.44 3.34 -13.10
C LEU A 69 -0.86 3.83 -12.46
N GLY A 70 -0.83 4.96 -11.77
CA GLY A 70 -1.98 5.47 -11.00
C GLY A 70 -2.31 4.65 -9.75
N THR A 71 -1.43 3.71 -9.34
CA THR A 71 -1.62 2.85 -8.17
C THR A 71 -0.34 2.73 -7.36
N THR A 72 -0.48 2.66 -6.03
CA THR A 72 0.65 2.48 -5.10
C THR A 72 0.81 1.03 -4.64
N ASN A 73 -0.17 0.17 -4.96
CA ASN A 73 -0.33 -1.18 -4.42
C ASN A 73 -0.27 -1.20 -2.88
N THR A 74 -0.89 -0.21 -2.26
CA THR A 74 -0.88 -0.04 -0.81
C THR A 74 -2.31 0.16 -0.30
N ILE A 75 -2.69 -0.57 0.74
CA ILE A 75 -3.97 -0.44 1.46
C ILE A 75 -3.68 0.06 2.87
N GLY A 76 -4.47 1.02 3.33
CA GLY A 76 -4.49 1.44 4.72
C GLY A 76 -5.47 0.60 5.54
N LEU A 77 -5.08 0.18 6.73
CA LEU A 77 -5.98 -0.43 7.71
C LEU A 77 -5.93 0.37 9.02
N ILE A 78 -7.07 0.88 9.44
CA ILE A 78 -7.22 1.59 10.71
C ILE A 78 -8.06 0.72 11.65
N ILE A 79 -7.49 0.37 12.81
CA ILE A 79 -8.14 -0.41 13.86
C ILE A 79 -8.09 0.35 15.19
N PRO A 80 -9.01 0.08 16.14
CA PRO A 80 -8.97 0.72 17.46
C PRO A 80 -7.73 0.35 18.27
N PHE A 81 -7.44 -0.95 18.42
CA PHE A 81 -6.38 -1.41 19.31
C PHE A 81 -5.59 -2.56 18.66
N ILE A 82 -4.31 -2.35 18.43
CA ILE A 82 -3.44 -3.37 17.82
C ILE A 82 -3.16 -4.56 18.78
N GLY A 83 -3.25 -4.34 20.08
CA GLY A 83 -3.07 -5.38 21.10
C GLY A 83 -4.30 -6.24 21.38
N ASP A 84 -5.45 -5.92 20.79
CA ASP A 84 -6.66 -6.72 20.94
C ASP A 84 -6.59 -7.96 20.03
N THR A 85 -6.89 -9.14 20.59
CA THR A 85 -6.77 -10.42 19.88
C THR A 85 -7.66 -10.48 18.64
N PHE A 86 -8.87 -9.93 18.71
CA PHE A 86 -9.77 -9.88 17.55
C PHE A 86 -9.17 -9.06 16.43
N TYR A 87 -8.70 -7.85 16.74
CA TYR A 87 -8.09 -6.99 15.71
C TYR A 87 -6.76 -7.55 15.19
N ALA A 88 -5.97 -8.23 16.03
CA ALA A 88 -4.76 -8.91 15.59
C ALA A 88 -5.06 -10.00 14.55
N GLN A 89 -6.10 -10.81 14.77
CA GLN A 89 -6.54 -11.83 13.81
C GLN A 89 -7.10 -11.19 12.53
N LEU A 90 -7.86 -10.11 12.65
CA LEU A 90 -8.36 -9.35 11.49
C LEU A 90 -7.21 -8.78 10.64
N VAL A 91 -6.19 -8.19 11.29
CA VAL A 91 -4.98 -7.71 10.61
C VAL A 91 -4.29 -8.84 9.86
N GLN A 92 -4.10 -9.99 10.50
CA GLN A 92 -3.44 -11.15 9.87
C GLN A 92 -4.21 -11.64 8.64
N ALA A 93 -5.54 -11.72 8.73
CA ALA A 93 -6.38 -12.16 7.61
C ALA A 93 -6.32 -11.17 6.43
N ILE A 94 -6.43 -9.88 6.70
CA ILE A 94 -6.37 -8.82 5.67
C ILE A 94 -4.97 -8.76 5.05
N GLU A 95 -3.92 -8.86 5.86
CA GLU A 95 -2.52 -8.83 5.37
C GLU A 95 -2.27 -9.99 4.42
N SER A 96 -2.67 -11.21 4.81
CA SER A 96 -2.50 -12.40 3.98
C SER A 96 -3.20 -12.27 2.62
N GLU A 97 -4.40 -11.71 2.59
CA GLU A 97 -5.14 -11.49 1.34
C GLU A 97 -4.55 -10.34 0.52
N ALA A 98 -4.13 -9.25 1.17
CA ALA A 98 -3.43 -8.15 0.52
C ALA A 98 -2.14 -8.63 -0.16
N ALA A 99 -1.33 -9.44 0.53
CA ALA A 99 -0.10 -10.00 0.01
C ALA A 99 -0.34 -10.92 -1.22
N ARG A 100 -1.38 -11.76 -1.20
CA ARG A 100 -1.78 -12.60 -2.36
C ARG A 100 -2.08 -11.75 -3.59
N ASN A 101 -2.69 -10.57 -3.37
CA ASN A 101 -3.03 -9.62 -4.42
C ASN A 101 -1.91 -8.60 -4.70
N LYS A 102 -0.70 -8.79 -4.14
CA LYS A 102 0.48 -7.93 -4.30
C LYS A 102 0.30 -6.52 -3.75
N TYR A 103 -0.55 -6.37 -2.74
CA TYR A 103 -0.69 -5.15 -1.95
C TYR A 103 0.15 -5.20 -0.68
N VAL A 104 0.66 -4.05 -0.27
CA VAL A 104 1.26 -3.82 1.04
C VAL A 104 0.19 -3.25 1.96
N LEU A 105 0.14 -3.72 3.21
CA LEU A 105 -0.79 -3.21 4.22
C LEU A 105 -0.08 -2.25 5.17
N ILE A 106 -0.63 -1.04 5.32
CA ILE A 106 -0.21 -0.09 6.37
C ILE A 106 -1.23 -0.17 7.49
N VAL A 107 -0.82 -0.71 8.64
CA VAL A 107 -1.67 -0.86 9.82
C VAL A 107 -1.48 0.32 10.76
N CYS A 108 -2.58 0.95 11.18
CA CYS A 108 -2.63 2.07 12.08
C CYS A 108 -3.58 1.79 13.25
N SER A 109 -3.21 2.20 14.46
CA SER A 109 -4.05 2.11 15.66
C SER A 109 -4.58 3.48 16.08
N SER A 110 -5.90 3.64 16.13
CA SER A 110 -6.54 4.87 16.58
C SER A 110 -6.65 4.98 18.11
N GLU A 111 -6.40 3.87 18.83
CA GLU A 111 -6.57 3.77 20.30
C GLU A 111 -7.98 4.11 20.78
N GLY A 112 -8.98 3.95 19.89
CA GLY A 112 -10.37 4.31 20.16
C GLY A 112 -10.65 5.82 20.15
N ASP A 113 -9.65 6.63 19.80
CA ASP A 113 -9.74 8.09 19.73
C ASP A 113 -10.17 8.53 18.33
N GLY A 114 -11.29 9.26 18.23
CA GLY A 114 -11.85 9.70 16.97
C GLY A 114 -11.07 10.85 16.30
N ASP A 115 -10.35 11.66 17.06
CA ASP A 115 -9.50 12.70 16.48
C ASP A 115 -8.20 12.09 15.93
N LYS A 116 -7.63 11.11 16.63
CA LYS A 116 -6.51 10.32 16.12
C LYS A 116 -6.91 9.53 14.87
N GLU A 117 -8.09 8.90 14.87
CA GLU A 117 -8.63 8.22 13.68
C GLU A 117 -8.70 9.17 12.46
N TYR A 118 -9.21 10.37 12.66
CA TYR A 118 -9.29 11.41 11.62
C TYR A 118 -7.91 11.78 11.05
N GLU A 119 -6.92 11.99 11.92
CA GLU A 119 -5.55 12.30 11.48
C GLU A 119 -4.90 11.11 10.76
N LEU A 120 -5.17 9.87 11.18
CA LEU A 120 -4.72 8.67 10.46
C LEU A 120 -5.32 8.58 9.06
N VAL A 121 -6.61 8.88 8.89
CA VAL A 121 -7.23 8.95 7.56
C VAL A 121 -6.53 9.99 6.69
N LYS A 122 -6.29 11.20 7.20
CA LYS A 122 -5.55 12.24 6.47
C LYS A 122 -4.14 11.78 6.07
N MET A 123 -3.43 11.15 6.99
CA MET A 123 -2.08 10.63 6.74
C MET A 123 -2.09 9.57 5.63
N LEU A 124 -2.99 8.58 5.68
CA LEU A 124 -3.09 7.54 4.64
C LEU A 124 -3.45 8.14 3.27
N ARG A 125 -4.35 9.12 3.23
CA ARG A 125 -4.66 9.89 2.01
C ARG A 125 -3.40 10.57 1.45
N SER A 126 -2.63 11.22 2.30
CA SER A 126 -1.39 11.89 1.87
C SER A 126 -0.33 10.92 1.37
N LYS A 127 -0.37 9.66 1.83
CA LYS A 127 0.46 8.55 1.34
C LYS A 127 -0.06 7.98 0.02
N GLN A 128 -1.22 8.44 -0.48
CA GLN A 128 -1.83 7.97 -1.71
C GLN A 128 -2.10 6.46 -1.72
N VAL A 129 -2.58 5.91 -0.59
CA VAL A 129 -3.02 4.51 -0.57
C VAL A 129 -4.16 4.30 -1.55
N ASP A 130 -4.27 3.11 -2.13
CA ASP A 130 -5.28 2.78 -3.14
C ASP A 130 -6.67 2.51 -2.53
N GLY A 131 -6.71 2.27 -1.23
CA GLY A 131 -7.96 2.08 -0.48
C GLY A 131 -7.73 2.02 1.02
N ILE A 132 -8.81 2.14 1.80
CA ILE A 132 -8.76 2.09 3.27
C ILE A 132 -9.79 1.07 3.78
N VAL A 133 -9.34 0.18 4.67
CA VAL A 133 -10.22 -0.59 5.55
C VAL A 133 -10.17 0.08 6.93
N ILE A 134 -11.33 0.36 7.51
CA ILE A 134 -11.41 1.06 8.80
C ILE A 134 -12.41 0.39 9.73
N ALA A 135 -11.98 0.04 10.94
CA ALA A 135 -12.85 -0.28 12.06
C ALA A 135 -13.10 1.01 12.86
N PRO A 136 -14.21 1.72 12.60
CA PRO A 136 -14.37 3.08 13.08
C PRO A 136 -14.57 3.14 14.59
N THR A 137 -14.18 4.24 15.19
CA THR A 137 -14.48 4.53 16.59
C THR A 137 -15.99 4.76 16.78
N LYS A 138 -16.53 4.40 17.96
CA LYS A 138 -17.97 4.58 18.24
C LYS A 138 -18.38 6.04 18.38
N VAL A 139 -17.45 6.92 18.75
CA VAL A 139 -17.73 8.28 19.19
C VAL A 139 -17.54 9.34 18.10
N SER A 140 -16.91 9.02 16.99
CA SER A 140 -16.60 10.02 15.96
C SER A 140 -16.85 9.48 14.55
N ARG A 141 -17.47 10.30 13.73
CA ARG A 141 -17.64 10.06 12.28
C ARG A 141 -16.72 10.93 11.43
N LYS A 142 -15.81 11.69 12.02
CA LYS A 142 -14.99 12.68 11.29
C LYS A 142 -14.16 12.01 10.19
N GLY A 143 -13.51 10.88 10.50
CA GLY A 143 -12.70 10.12 9.54
C GLY A 143 -13.54 9.57 8.39
N VAL A 144 -14.66 8.92 8.70
CA VAL A 144 -15.59 8.36 7.70
C VAL A 144 -16.21 9.46 6.83
N ASN A 145 -16.62 10.58 7.43
CA ASN A 145 -17.16 11.72 6.68
C ASN A 145 -16.12 12.33 5.72
N LEU A 146 -14.84 12.27 6.07
CA LEU A 146 -13.77 12.70 5.17
C LEU A 146 -13.64 11.74 3.99
N LEU A 147 -13.70 10.44 4.22
CA LEU A 147 -13.64 9.41 3.16
C LEU A 147 -14.84 9.48 2.22
N LEU A 148 -16.05 9.74 2.74
CA LEU A 148 -17.26 9.90 1.92
C LEU A 148 -17.18 11.08 0.93
N LYS A 149 -16.41 12.11 1.25
CA LYS A 149 -16.19 13.26 0.36
C LYS A 149 -15.15 13.02 -0.72
N ASP A 150 -14.40 11.94 -0.58
CA ASP A 150 -13.31 11.58 -1.48
C ASP A 150 -13.71 10.48 -2.46
N SER A 151 -12.97 10.39 -3.55
CA SER A 151 -13.03 9.25 -4.48
C SER A 151 -12.19 8.05 -4.01
N LEU A 152 -11.56 8.12 -2.83
CA LEU A 152 -10.74 7.02 -2.30
C LEU A 152 -11.65 5.88 -1.84
N PRO A 153 -11.51 4.67 -2.38
CA PRO A 153 -12.31 3.52 -1.97
C PRO A 153 -12.07 3.18 -0.49
N PHE A 154 -13.15 2.90 0.23
CA PHE A 154 -13.03 2.42 1.61
C PHE A 154 -14.12 1.43 1.99
N VAL A 155 -13.84 0.63 3.02
CA VAL A 155 -14.76 -0.36 3.60
C VAL A 155 -14.73 -0.22 5.11
N LEU A 156 -15.91 -0.21 5.74
CA LEU A 156 -16.04 -0.30 7.19
C LEU A 156 -15.92 -1.77 7.62
N ALA A 157 -15.19 -2.05 8.69
CA ALA A 157 -15.02 -3.38 9.27
C ALA A 157 -15.47 -3.38 10.74
N ASP A 158 -16.05 -4.50 11.22
CA ASP A 158 -16.52 -4.70 12.60
C ASP A 158 -17.67 -3.77 13.01
N ARG A 159 -17.65 -2.52 12.58
CA ARG A 159 -18.66 -1.51 12.92
C ARG A 159 -19.08 -0.74 11.69
N TYR A 160 -20.33 -0.32 11.69
CA TYR A 160 -20.92 0.48 10.62
C TYR A 160 -21.78 1.60 11.19
N PHE A 161 -22.16 2.54 10.34
CA PHE A 161 -23.07 3.61 10.68
C PHE A 161 -24.35 3.44 9.82
N PRO A 162 -25.54 3.19 10.42
CA PRO A 162 -26.76 2.89 9.66
C PRO A 162 -27.15 3.93 8.62
N ASN A 163 -26.77 5.20 8.82
CA ASN A 163 -27.11 6.31 7.95
C ASN A 163 -25.92 6.70 7.01
N VAL A 164 -25.02 5.79 6.75
CA VAL A 164 -23.88 5.98 5.86
C VAL A 164 -23.96 4.96 4.74
N ASP A 165 -24.15 5.45 3.52
CA ASP A 165 -24.17 4.60 2.32
C ASP A 165 -22.72 4.27 1.93
N THR A 166 -22.26 3.10 2.34
CA THR A 166 -20.92 2.58 2.04
C THR A 166 -20.85 1.07 2.23
N ASN A 167 -19.81 0.46 1.69
CA ASN A 167 -19.56 -0.96 1.91
C ASN A 167 -19.09 -1.22 3.35
N TYR A 168 -19.59 -2.30 3.95
CA TYR A 168 -19.15 -2.73 5.26
C TYR A 168 -19.14 -4.25 5.41
N VAL A 169 -18.30 -4.74 6.31
CA VAL A 169 -18.21 -6.14 6.72
C VAL A 169 -18.35 -6.20 8.25
N ILE A 170 -19.37 -6.90 8.71
CA ILE A 170 -19.65 -7.08 10.14
C ILE A 170 -19.87 -8.54 10.48
N VAL A 171 -19.66 -8.91 11.73
CA VAL A 171 -20.04 -10.22 12.28
C VAL A 171 -21.46 -10.15 12.82
N ASN A 172 -22.28 -11.19 12.57
CA ASN A 172 -23.59 -11.30 13.19
C ASN A 172 -23.44 -11.79 14.64
N ASN A 173 -23.13 -10.85 15.53
CA ASN A 173 -22.91 -11.15 16.95
C ASN A 173 -24.15 -11.75 17.64
N CYS A 174 -25.36 -11.44 17.19
CA CYS A 174 -26.58 -12.02 17.74
C CYS A 174 -26.63 -13.53 17.48
N GLN A 175 -26.39 -13.96 16.25
CA GLN A 175 -26.42 -15.39 15.89
C GLN A 175 -25.34 -16.16 16.64
N CYS A 176 -24.11 -15.60 16.72
CA CYS A 176 -23.01 -16.25 17.45
C CYS A 176 -23.30 -16.43 18.96
N CYS A 177 -24.12 -15.58 19.59
CA CYS A 177 -24.53 -15.74 20.98
C CYS A 177 -25.64 -16.78 21.19
N TYR A 178 -26.42 -17.11 20.15
CA TYR A 178 -27.44 -18.16 20.22
C TYR A 178 -26.89 -19.56 19.92
N ASP A 179 -25.77 -19.64 19.22
CA ASP A 179 -25.13 -20.90 18.80
C ASP A 179 -24.11 -21.42 19.83
N LEU A 180 -23.94 -20.73 20.98
CA LEU A 180 -23.14 -21.12 22.16
C LEU A 180 -24.02 -21.70 23.28
#